data_090e7f2f47d2e549e34d930c50f327c8
#
_entry.id   090e7f2f47d2e549e34d930c50f327c8
#
_cell.length_a   1.000
_cell.length_b   1.000
_cell.length_c   1.000
_cell.angle_alpha   90.00
_cell.angle_beta   90.00
_cell.angle_gamma   90.00
#
_symmetry.space_group_name_H-M   'P 1'
#
loop_
_entity.id
_entity.type
_entity.pdbx_description
1 polymer ?
#
loop_
_entity_poly.entity_id
_entity_poly.type
_entity_poly.pdbx_seq_one_letter_code
_entity_poly.pdbx_strand_id
1 'polypeptide(L)'
;MPAKRLFGIISIIFLFVTCISCKSSTDLSEEKRILVIQSYEKHFPAYEKMKEIMSSDLRKKGIHASVYSFYLDCEQYSEKQQRQKLFKKLNELSTWNPDIILVNDDQALNALISSRHPLAKSIPVVFMGVSYPNIPIIRKYPNMTGFYDKPDYKRNIELIRRLVGNCIVIRVSDDTFQDNMMLADMNAQIQDICAVNNIYSLDRVRLSGKNGISISDIPKIKPDTMYISTLSTKSANALIKGFGENYYNKAYLATKRDYMTISLGRLSAFPCFSVINELIGNQNGVVGGYVTVFKDEVEAAVNRVVSILKGTSPSDFPQIEESNKAYVFDYGVLERWGIDSSKLPEGAIIANMPFVVQYKYFIW
;
A
#
# COMPACT_ATOMS: atom_id res chain seq x y z
N MET A 1 82.30 61.05 -28.36
CA MET A 1 81.79 61.27 -26.99
C MET A 1 80.39 60.82 -26.94
N PRO A 2 79.89 60.23 -25.86
CA PRO A 2 79.26 58.92 -25.96
C PRO A 2 77.75 58.99 -26.17
N ALA A 3 77.23 58.01 -26.96
CA ALA A 3 75.84 57.73 -27.20
C ALA A 3 75.21 57.02 -25.98
N LYS A 4 74.08 57.55 -25.49
CA LYS A 4 73.27 56.85 -24.52
C LYS A 4 72.22 56.05 -25.26
N ARG A 5 72.28 54.72 -25.11
CA ARG A 5 71.27 53.76 -25.56
C ARG A 5 70.08 53.84 -24.62
N LEU A 6 68.91 54.13 -25.19
CA LEU A 6 67.61 54.01 -24.48
C LEU A 6 67.05 52.66 -24.77
N PHE A 7 67.00 51.79 -23.76
CA PHE A 7 66.29 50.51 -23.82
C PHE A 7 64.80 50.74 -23.56
N GLY A 8 64.01 50.56 -24.61
CA GLY A 8 62.58 50.55 -24.47
C GLY A 8 62.11 49.19 -23.95
N ILE A 9 61.49 49.20 -22.80
CA ILE A 9 60.84 48.05 -22.23
C ILE A 9 59.45 47.95 -22.88
N ILE A 10 59.23 46.93 -23.76
CA ILE A 10 57.94 46.58 -24.30
C ILE A 10 57.23 45.74 -23.22
N SER A 11 56.34 46.37 -22.50
CA SER A 11 55.39 45.66 -21.61
C SER A 11 54.33 44.98 -22.46
N ILE A 12 54.49 43.68 -22.61
CA ILE A 12 53.41 42.83 -23.18
C ILE A 12 52.31 42.64 -22.09
N ILE A 13 51.26 43.43 -22.21
CA ILE A 13 50.02 43.20 -21.41
C ILE A 13 49.36 42.00 -22.00
N PHE A 14 49.51 40.85 -21.35
CA PHE A 14 48.69 39.66 -21.61
C PHE A 14 47.29 39.95 -21.07
N LEU A 15 46.38 40.33 -21.95
CA LEU A 15 44.95 40.40 -21.65
C LEU A 15 44.45 38.98 -21.49
N PHE A 16 44.37 38.50 -20.24
CA PHE A 16 43.60 37.32 -19.91
C PHE A 16 42.12 37.67 -20.11
N VAL A 17 41.62 37.40 -21.29
CA VAL A 17 40.16 37.30 -21.52
C VAL A 17 39.74 36.02 -20.84
N THR A 18 39.36 36.13 -19.57
CA THR A 18 38.57 35.09 -18.92
C THR A 18 37.22 35.06 -19.62
N CYS A 19 37.05 34.14 -20.58
CA CYS A 19 35.73 33.72 -21.02
C CYS A 19 35.03 33.19 -19.79
N ILE A 20 34.29 34.07 -19.10
CA ILE A 20 33.22 33.68 -18.23
C ILE A 20 32.21 33.04 -19.17
N SER A 21 32.30 31.72 -19.34
CA SER A 21 31.23 30.90 -19.89
C SER A 21 30.05 31.14 -18.98
N CYS A 22 29.25 32.12 -19.32
CA CYS A 22 27.89 32.23 -18.80
C CYS A 22 27.20 30.91 -19.23
N LYS A 23 27.29 29.87 -18.39
CA LYS A 23 26.40 28.78 -18.47
C LYS A 23 25.00 29.39 -18.33
N SER A 24 24.38 29.66 -19.46
CA SER A 24 22.97 29.92 -19.54
C SER A 24 22.31 28.71 -18.86
N SER A 25 21.89 28.88 -17.64
CA SER A 25 21.10 27.92 -16.90
C SER A 25 19.64 27.93 -17.41
N THR A 26 19.47 27.64 -18.68
CA THR A 26 18.33 26.93 -19.20
C THR A 26 18.68 25.45 -19.14
N ASP A 27 18.99 24.97 -17.94
CA ASP A 27 18.84 23.57 -17.62
C ASP A 27 17.33 23.30 -17.63
N LEU A 28 16.77 23.11 -18.82
CA LEU A 28 15.57 22.34 -19.01
C LEU A 28 15.95 20.98 -18.49
N SER A 29 15.69 20.74 -17.19
CA SER A 29 16.01 19.47 -16.55
C SER A 29 15.46 18.38 -17.44
N GLU A 30 16.35 17.53 -17.91
CA GLU A 30 15.99 16.41 -18.79
C GLU A 30 14.76 15.71 -18.23
N GLU A 31 13.72 15.56 -19.04
CA GLU A 31 12.46 14.95 -18.64
C GLU A 31 12.73 13.52 -18.17
N LYS A 32 12.46 13.23 -16.92
CA LYS A 32 12.65 11.89 -16.34
C LYS A 32 11.51 10.97 -16.68
N ARG A 33 11.79 9.72 -16.96
CA ARG A 33 10.80 8.71 -17.37
C ARG A 33 10.57 7.73 -16.23
N ILE A 34 9.38 7.76 -15.64
CA ILE A 34 8.98 6.92 -14.52
C ILE A 34 8.00 5.87 -15.00
N LEU A 35 8.37 4.61 -14.94
CA LEU A 35 7.45 3.49 -15.15
C LEU A 35 6.82 3.10 -13.81
N VAL A 36 5.49 3.17 -13.73
CA VAL A 36 4.73 2.72 -12.56
C VAL A 36 4.05 1.39 -12.91
N ILE A 37 4.34 0.33 -12.17
CA ILE A 37 3.71 -0.99 -12.33
C ILE A 37 2.75 -1.19 -11.17
N GLN A 38 1.46 -1.36 -11.49
CA GLN A 38 0.35 -1.49 -10.56
C GLN A 38 -0.21 -2.91 -10.59
N SER A 39 -0.60 -3.47 -9.45
CA SER A 39 -1.14 -4.82 -9.37
C SER A 39 -2.57 -4.94 -9.87
N TYR A 40 -3.44 -4.01 -9.49
CA TYR A 40 -4.88 -4.04 -9.79
C TYR A 40 -5.23 -3.33 -11.12
N GLU A 41 -6.51 -3.14 -11.39
CA GLU A 41 -7.02 -2.46 -12.57
C GLU A 41 -6.80 -0.94 -12.51
N LYS A 42 -6.93 -0.29 -13.67
CA LYS A 42 -6.64 1.13 -13.85
C LYS A 42 -7.42 2.06 -12.90
N HIS A 43 -8.66 1.70 -12.60
CA HIS A 43 -9.58 2.54 -11.79
C HIS A 43 -9.59 2.16 -10.32
N PHE A 44 -8.59 1.43 -9.86
CA PHE A 44 -8.43 1.14 -8.44
C PHE A 44 -8.28 2.45 -7.65
N PRO A 45 -9.17 2.74 -6.68
CA PRO A 45 -9.24 4.07 -6.08
C PRO A 45 -7.96 4.59 -5.41
N ALA A 46 -7.16 3.70 -4.82
CA ALA A 46 -5.88 4.07 -4.23
C ALA A 46 -4.90 4.65 -5.26
N TYR A 47 -5.00 4.22 -6.53
CA TYR A 47 -4.07 4.65 -7.58
C TYR A 47 -4.27 6.09 -8.01
N GLU A 48 -5.51 6.58 -8.04
CA GLU A 48 -5.76 8.00 -8.31
C GLU A 48 -5.17 8.88 -7.20
N LYS A 49 -5.34 8.47 -5.94
CA LYS A 49 -4.75 9.17 -4.80
C LYS A 49 -3.23 9.16 -4.83
N MET A 50 -2.63 8.00 -5.12
CA MET A 50 -1.19 7.86 -5.30
C MET A 50 -0.66 8.78 -6.41
N LYS A 51 -1.35 8.83 -7.55
CA LYS A 51 -1.00 9.68 -8.69
C LYS A 51 -1.05 11.17 -8.34
N GLU A 52 -2.06 11.60 -7.59
CA GLU A 52 -2.17 12.98 -7.09
C GLU A 52 -0.97 13.35 -6.20
N ILE A 53 -0.67 12.51 -5.20
CA ILE A 53 0.45 12.72 -4.27
C ILE A 53 1.77 12.74 -5.05
N MET A 54 2.02 11.73 -5.89
CA MET A 54 3.24 11.63 -6.70
C MET A 54 3.41 12.85 -7.61
N SER A 55 2.38 13.26 -8.34
CA SER A 55 2.44 14.41 -9.24
C SER A 55 2.69 15.72 -8.50
N SER A 56 2.09 15.89 -7.31
CA SER A 56 2.32 17.05 -6.44
C SER A 56 3.76 17.09 -5.95
N ASP A 57 4.28 15.97 -5.46
CA ASP A 57 5.61 15.92 -4.84
C ASP A 57 6.74 16.01 -5.86
N LEU A 58 6.60 15.37 -7.02
CA LEU A 58 7.56 15.54 -8.13
C LEU A 58 7.70 17.02 -8.51
N ARG A 59 6.57 17.74 -8.66
CA ARG A 59 6.57 19.18 -8.95
C ARG A 59 7.23 20.00 -7.85
N LYS A 60 6.86 19.79 -6.58
CA LYS A 60 7.42 20.49 -5.43
C LYS A 60 8.94 20.32 -5.35
N LYS A 61 9.45 19.17 -5.79
CA LYS A 61 10.89 18.82 -5.76
C LYS A 61 11.63 19.18 -7.06
N GLY A 62 10.95 19.84 -8.00
CA GLY A 62 11.53 20.30 -9.26
C GLY A 62 11.86 19.17 -10.24
N ILE A 63 11.18 18.02 -10.16
CA ILE A 63 11.34 16.93 -11.11
C ILE A 63 10.29 17.06 -12.22
N HIS A 64 10.77 17.28 -13.44
CA HIS A 64 9.97 17.17 -14.64
C HIS A 64 9.96 15.72 -15.12
N ALA A 65 8.81 15.05 -15.12
CA ALA A 65 8.74 13.62 -15.40
C ALA A 65 7.56 13.25 -16.31
N SER A 66 7.85 12.36 -17.26
CA SER A 66 6.87 11.58 -17.99
C SER A 66 6.58 10.30 -17.23
N VAL A 67 5.33 10.07 -16.84
CA VAL A 67 4.92 8.91 -16.04
C VAL A 67 4.08 7.99 -16.91
N TYR A 68 4.53 6.74 -17.06
CA TYR A 68 3.77 5.69 -17.71
C TYR A 68 3.30 4.67 -16.67
N SER A 69 1.98 4.49 -16.53
CA SER A 69 1.40 3.50 -15.63
C SER A 69 0.96 2.24 -16.39
N PHE A 70 1.38 1.09 -15.89
CA PHE A 70 0.99 -0.22 -16.41
C PHE A 70 0.26 -1.02 -15.33
N TYR A 71 -0.85 -1.66 -15.70
CA TYR A 71 -1.77 -2.35 -14.80
C TYR A 71 -1.78 -3.85 -15.10
N LEU A 72 -1.54 -4.66 -14.09
CA LEU A 72 -1.52 -6.13 -14.23
C LEU A 72 -2.93 -6.72 -14.28
N ASP A 73 -3.91 -6.06 -13.65
CA ASP A 73 -5.27 -6.56 -13.43
C ASP A 73 -5.25 -7.93 -12.72
N CYS A 74 -4.56 -8.00 -11.59
CA CYS A 74 -4.24 -9.25 -10.90
C CYS A 74 -5.47 -10.05 -10.44
N GLU A 75 -6.63 -9.42 -10.33
CA GLU A 75 -7.88 -10.11 -10.02
C GLU A 75 -8.47 -10.90 -11.22
N GLN A 76 -8.06 -10.54 -12.44
CA GLN A 76 -8.54 -11.18 -13.67
C GLN A 76 -7.56 -12.18 -14.24
N TYR A 77 -6.26 -12.00 -14.00
CA TYR A 77 -5.20 -12.81 -14.62
C TYR A 77 -4.44 -13.62 -13.58
N SER A 78 -4.17 -14.89 -13.89
CA SER A 78 -3.27 -15.73 -13.09
C SER A 78 -1.85 -15.15 -13.05
N GLU A 79 -1.06 -15.49 -12.03
CA GLU A 79 0.34 -15.04 -11.90
C GLU A 79 1.19 -15.29 -13.15
N LYS A 80 0.97 -16.44 -13.82
CA LYS A 80 1.65 -16.76 -15.09
C LYS A 80 1.28 -15.76 -16.18
N GLN A 81 0.00 -15.43 -16.33
CA GLN A 81 -0.48 -14.46 -17.31
C GLN A 81 -0.01 -13.04 -16.98
N GLN A 82 -0.06 -12.64 -15.72
CA GLN A 82 0.47 -11.34 -15.24
C GLN A 82 1.94 -11.19 -15.62
N ARG A 83 2.77 -12.21 -15.33
CA ARG A 83 4.19 -12.22 -15.69
C ARG A 83 4.42 -12.11 -17.18
N GLN A 84 3.66 -12.84 -18.01
CA GLN A 84 3.77 -12.80 -19.48
C GLN A 84 3.35 -11.42 -20.03
N LYS A 85 2.24 -10.87 -19.51
CA LYS A 85 1.72 -9.54 -19.84
C LYS A 85 2.77 -8.47 -19.55
N LEU A 86 3.37 -8.53 -18.34
CA LEU A 86 4.42 -7.60 -17.93
C LEU A 86 5.68 -7.75 -18.79
N PHE A 87 6.15 -8.97 -19.02
CA PHE A 87 7.35 -9.22 -19.86
C PHE A 87 7.18 -8.61 -21.25
N LYS A 88 6.03 -8.83 -21.89
CA LYS A 88 5.73 -8.23 -23.21
C LYS A 88 5.75 -6.69 -23.13
N LYS A 89 5.12 -6.11 -22.09
CA LYS A 89 5.09 -4.65 -21.91
C LYS A 89 6.48 -4.07 -21.69
N LEU A 90 7.32 -4.71 -20.91
CA LEU A 90 8.70 -4.27 -20.68
C LEU A 90 9.54 -4.30 -21.97
N ASN A 91 9.32 -5.29 -22.85
CA ASN A 91 9.94 -5.27 -24.18
C ASN A 91 9.50 -4.07 -25.02
N GLU A 92 8.21 -3.73 -25.01
CA GLU A 92 7.68 -2.55 -25.72
C GLU A 92 8.27 -1.25 -25.15
N LEU A 93 8.44 -1.19 -23.84
CA LEU A 93 8.97 0.00 -23.12
C LEU A 93 10.49 0.07 -23.10
N SER A 94 11.21 -0.94 -23.59
CA SER A 94 12.68 -0.92 -23.63
C SER A 94 13.21 0.24 -24.49
N THR A 95 12.50 0.61 -25.55
CA THR A 95 12.85 1.77 -26.42
C THR A 95 12.52 3.10 -25.74
N TRP A 96 11.49 3.15 -24.89
CA TRP A 96 11.18 4.34 -24.07
C TRP A 96 12.20 4.55 -22.97
N ASN A 97 12.89 3.48 -22.56
CA ASN A 97 14.01 3.47 -21.62
C ASN A 97 13.72 4.24 -20.32
N PRO A 98 12.93 3.68 -19.39
CA PRO A 98 12.60 4.34 -18.13
C PRO A 98 13.85 4.60 -17.28
N ASP A 99 13.91 5.74 -16.60
CA ASP A 99 14.99 6.07 -15.69
C ASP A 99 14.82 5.41 -14.33
N ILE A 100 13.57 5.08 -13.97
CA ILE A 100 13.22 4.38 -12.72
C ILE A 100 11.91 3.63 -12.87
N ILE A 101 11.77 2.56 -12.12
CA ILE A 101 10.53 1.77 -12.01
C ILE A 101 10.00 1.92 -10.58
N LEU A 102 8.75 2.37 -10.44
CA LEU A 102 8.00 2.34 -9.19
C LEU A 102 7.01 1.17 -9.25
N VAL A 103 7.08 0.27 -8.28
CA VAL A 103 6.23 -0.92 -8.22
C VAL A 103 5.31 -0.82 -7.02
N ASN A 104 4.04 -1.06 -7.23
CA ASN A 104 3.05 -1.02 -6.17
C ASN A 104 2.35 -2.38 -6.01
N ASP A 105 2.33 -2.86 -4.77
CA ASP A 105 1.76 -4.11 -4.28
C ASP A 105 2.56 -5.39 -4.61
N ASP A 106 2.27 -6.46 -3.87
CA ASP A 106 2.95 -7.77 -3.93
C ASP A 106 2.96 -8.40 -5.33
N GLN A 107 1.80 -8.38 -6.02
CA GLN A 107 1.65 -9.03 -7.31
C GLN A 107 2.54 -8.37 -8.38
N ALA A 108 2.62 -7.04 -8.37
CA ALA A 108 3.46 -6.29 -9.32
C ALA A 108 4.95 -6.57 -9.07
N LEU A 109 5.39 -6.57 -7.80
CA LEU A 109 6.76 -6.88 -7.44
C LEU A 109 7.12 -8.32 -7.83
N ASN A 110 6.25 -9.28 -7.49
CA ASN A 110 6.44 -10.69 -7.84
C ASN A 110 6.46 -10.91 -9.35
N ALA A 111 5.59 -10.25 -10.11
CA ALA A 111 5.57 -10.33 -11.57
C ALA A 111 6.87 -9.75 -12.17
N LEU A 112 7.34 -8.60 -11.67
CA LEU A 112 8.59 -7.98 -12.14
C LEU A 112 9.79 -8.90 -11.91
N ILE A 113 9.97 -9.39 -10.70
CA ILE A 113 11.08 -10.28 -10.33
C ILE A 113 11.01 -11.58 -11.11
N SER A 114 9.83 -12.23 -11.14
CA SER A 114 9.65 -13.53 -11.81
C SER A 114 9.67 -13.45 -13.32
N SER A 115 9.48 -12.25 -13.90
CA SER A 115 9.62 -12.03 -15.34
C SER A 115 11.06 -12.28 -15.82
N ARG A 116 12.05 -12.06 -14.95
CA ARG A 116 13.49 -12.10 -15.26
C ARG A 116 13.88 -11.17 -16.42
N HIS A 117 13.07 -10.15 -16.69
CA HIS A 117 13.35 -9.19 -17.74
C HIS A 117 14.63 -8.38 -17.42
N PRO A 118 15.51 -8.07 -18.41
CA PRO A 118 16.75 -7.31 -18.17
C PRO A 118 16.52 -5.97 -17.46
N LEU A 119 15.46 -5.23 -17.80
CA LEU A 119 15.11 -3.95 -17.15
C LEU A 119 14.92 -4.09 -15.64
N ALA A 120 14.45 -5.22 -15.14
CA ALA A 120 14.31 -5.45 -13.70
C ALA A 120 15.65 -5.45 -12.94
N LYS A 121 16.78 -5.64 -13.66
CA LYS A 121 18.13 -5.64 -13.09
C LYS A 121 18.93 -4.40 -13.42
N SER A 122 18.63 -3.74 -14.52
CA SER A 122 19.42 -2.59 -15.03
C SER A 122 18.84 -1.24 -14.60
N ILE A 123 17.52 -1.15 -14.40
CA ILE A 123 16.86 0.09 -14.00
C ILE A 123 16.67 0.11 -12.47
N PRO A 124 16.89 1.24 -11.79
CA PRO A 124 16.51 1.40 -10.39
C PRO A 124 15.04 1.07 -10.15
N VAL A 125 14.75 0.32 -9.10
CA VAL A 125 13.38 -0.06 -8.72
C VAL A 125 13.10 0.40 -7.30
N VAL A 126 12.02 1.16 -7.12
CA VAL A 126 11.44 1.44 -5.81
C VAL A 126 10.13 0.69 -5.71
N PHE A 127 9.89 -0.03 -4.61
CA PHE A 127 8.62 -0.71 -4.38
C PHE A 127 7.94 -0.19 -3.12
N MET A 128 6.60 -0.28 -3.10
CA MET A 128 5.73 0.10 -1.98
C MET A 128 4.47 -0.77 -1.98
N GLY A 129 3.70 -0.73 -0.88
CA GLY A 129 2.46 -1.51 -0.75
C GLY A 129 2.69 -3.02 -0.72
N VAL A 130 3.88 -3.46 -0.34
CA VAL A 130 4.27 -4.88 -0.37
C VAL A 130 4.16 -5.47 1.03
N SER A 131 3.15 -6.31 1.26
CA SER A 131 2.90 -6.89 2.58
C SER A 131 3.82 -8.09 2.88
N TYR A 132 4.15 -8.87 1.85
CA TYR A 132 4.94 -10.11 1.99
C TYR A 132 6.13 -10.17 1.02
N PRO A 133 7.14 -9.30 1.19
CA PRO A 133 8.29 -9.26 0.30
C PRO A 133 9.12 -10.55 0.40
N ASN A 134 9.47 -11.13 -0.75
CA ASN A 134 10.39 -12.26 -0.79
C ASN A 134 11.83 -11.76 -0.55
N ILE A 135 12.18 -11.54 0.70
CA ILE A 135 13.47 -10.96 1.12
C ILE A 135 14.68 -11.67 0.51
N PRO A 136 14.78 -13.04 0.53
CA PRO A 136 15.92 -13.75 -0.07
C PRO A 136 16.08 -13.49 -1.57
N ILE A 137 14.98 -13.25 -2.28
CA ILE A 137 15.03 -12.94 -3.72
C ILE A 137 15.37 -11.47 -3.93
N ILE A 138 14.74 -10.54 -3.21
CA ILE A 138 14.99 -9.10 -3.33
C ILE A 138 16.46 -8.79 -3.09
N ARG A 139 17.10 -9.43 -2.11
CA ARG A 139 18.54 -9.28 -1.82
C ARG A 139 19.48 -9.56 -3.00
N LYS A 140 19.00 -10.26 -4.04
CA LYS A 140 19.77 -10.52 -5.27
C LYS A 140 19.70 -9.38 -6.28
N TYR A 141 18.94 -8.31 -5.97
CA TYR A 141 18.72 -7.17 -6.84
C TYR A 141 19.23 -5.89 -6.15
N PRO A 142 20.51 -5.53 -6.28
CA PRO A 142 21.09 -4.35 -5.62
C PRO A 142 20.49 -3.03 -6.12
N ASN A 143 19.78 -3.06 -7.24
CA ASN A 143 19.07 -1.93 -7.83
C ASN A 143 17.64 -1.76 -7.27
N MET A 144 17.23 -2.61 -6.33
CA MET A 144 15.90 -2.55 -5.71
C MET A 144 15.96 -2.06 -4.28
N THR A 145 15.09 -1.13 -3.93
CA THR A 145 14.84 -0.65 -2.58
C THR A 145 13.36 -0.33 -2.42
N GLY A 146 12.82 -0.35 -1.21
CA GLY A 146 11.41 0.00 -1.03
C GLY A 146 10.88 -0.24 0.36
N PHE A 147 9.56 -0.16 0.45
CA PHE A 147 8.81 -0.20 1.69
C PHE A 147 7.89 -1.42 1.72
N TYR A 148 7.74 -2.01 2.92
CA TYR A 148 6.78 -3.07 3.15
C TYR A 148 5.79 -2.68 4.25
N ASP A 149 4.57 -3.17 4.13
CA ASP A 149 3.44 -2.79 4.96
C ASP A 149 2.80 -3.99 5.67
N LYS A 150 3.61 -4.95 6.12
CA LYS A 150 3.13 -6.18 6.77
C LYS A 150 2.07 -5.88 7.84
N PRO A 151 0.86 -6.49 7.78
CA PRO A 151 -0.20 -6.24 8.73
C PRO A 151 0.19 -6.65 10.17
N ASP A 152 -0.18 -5.84 11.15
CA ASP A 152 -0.06 -6.18 12.58
C ASP A 152 -1.42 -6.71 13.06
N TYR A 153 -1.63 -7.99 12.90
CA TYR A 153 -2.88 -8.66 13.28
C TYR A 153 -3.09 -8.67 14.80
N LYS A 154 -2.02 -8.90 15.56
CA LYS A 154 -2.07 -8.92 17.03
C LYS A 154 -2.62 -7.60 17.56
N ARG A 155 -2.01 -6.49 17.15
CA ARG A 155 -2.43 -5.15 17.60
C ARG A 155 -3.83 -4.80 17.16
N ASN A 156 -4.25 -5.21 15.97
CA ASN A 156 -5.62 -5.01 15.50
C ASN A 156 -6.65 -5.81 16.30
N ILE A 157 -6.34 -7.04 16.68
CA ILE A 157 -7.24 -7.85 17.51
C ILE A 157 -7.33 -7.29 18.95
N GLU A 158 -6.22 -6.85 19.50
CA GLU A 158 -6.18 -6.16 20.80
C GLU A 158 -7.01 -4.86 20.76
N LEU A 159 -6.88 -4.10 19.67
CA LEU A 159 -7.70 -2.90 19.42
C LEU A 159 -9.19 -3.22 19.38
N ILE A 160 -9.60 -4.24 18.61
CA ILE A 160 -10.99 -4.67 18.52
C ILE A 160 -11.52 -5.01 19.91
N ARG A 161 -10.79 -5.79 20.70
CA ARG A 161 -11.18 -6.16 22.06
C ARG A 161 -11.30 -4.97 23.00
N ARG A 162 -10.39 -3.99 22.85
CA ARG A 162 -10.45 -2.74 23.64
C ARG A 162 -11.71 -1.94 23.32
N LEU A 163 -12.13 -1.86 22.05
CA LEU A 163 -13.23 -1.02 21.60
C LEU A 163 -14.60 -1.70 21.67
N VAL A 164 -14.66 -2.98 21.35
CA VAL A 164 -15.90 -3.77 21.25
C VAL A 164 -16.13 -4.65 22.49
N GLY A 165 -15.06 -4.87 23.27
CA GLY A 165 -15.08 -5.78 24.40
C GLY A 165 -14.75 -7.21 24.00
N ASN A 166 -15.10 -8.17 24.88
CA ASN A 166 -14.88 -9.60 24.55
C ASN A 166 -15.81 -10.00 23.41
N CYS A 167 -15.22 -10.27 22.25
CA CYS A 167 -15.95 -10.55 21.02
C CYS A 167 -15.31 -11.66 20.19
N ILE A 168 -16.10 -12.24 19.30
CA ILE A 168 -15.63 -13.10 18.22
C ILE A 168 -15.13 -12.20 17.09
N VAL A 169 -13.91 -12.42 16.64
CA VAL A 169 -13.36 -11.78 15.45
C VAL A 169 -13.54 -12.68 14.25
N ILE A 170 -14.15 -12.16 13.20
CA ILE A 170 -14.47 -12.92 11.99
C ILE A 170 -13.65 -12.34 10.84
N ARG A 171 -12.87 -13.18 10.19
CA ARG A 171 -12.11 -12.86 8.98
C ARG A 171 -12.75 -13.55 7.78
N VAL A 172 -12.87 -12.82 6.66
CA VAL A 172 -13.24 -13.43 5.37
C VAL A 172 -11.97 -13.80 4.64
N SER A 173 -11.87 -15.05 4.19
CA SER A 173 -10.71 -15.60 3.48
C SER A 173 -11.10 -16.19 2.12
N ASP A 174 -10.10 -16.39 1.27
CA ASP A 174 -10.20 -17.21 0.07
C ASP A 174 -9.03 -18.22 0.03
N ASP A 175 -8.93 -19.01 -1.03
CA ASP A 175 -7.87 -20.04 -1.18
C ASP A 175 -6.68 -19.54 -2.02
N THR A 176 -6.55 -18.24 -2.24
CA THR A 176 -5.39 -17.70 -2.94
C THR A 176 -4.11 -17.89 -2.13
N PHE A 177 -2.99 -18.00 -2.83
CA PHE A 177 -1.67 -18.11 -2.19
C PHE A 177 -1.43 -16.95 -1.20
N GLN A 178 -1.79 -15.74 -1.60
CA GLN A 178 -1.61 -14.56 -0.76
C GLN A 178 -2.46 -14.62 0.51
N ASP A 179 -3.71 -15.04 0.40
CA ASP A 179 -4.60 -15.16 1.56
C ASP A 179 -4.15 -16.27 2.53
N ASN A 180 -3.61 -17.37 2.01
CA ASN A 180 -2.99 -18.40 2.82
C ASN A 180 -1.74 -17.90 3.57
N MET A 181 -0.92 -17.05 2.94
CA MET A 181 0.21 -16.37 3.59
C MET A 181 -0.28 -15.45 4.71
N MET A 182 -1.32 -14.65 4.45
CA MET A 182 -1.94 -13.78 5.45
C MET A 182 -2.51 -14.57 6.63
N LEU A 183 -3.17 -15.69 6.38
CA LEU A 183 -3.72 -16.55 7.42
C LEU A 183 -2.62 -17.18 8.28
N ALA A 184 -1.57 -17.69 7.65
CA ALA A 184 -0.43 -18.26 8.36
C ALA A 184 0.27 -17.22 9.25
N ASP A 185 0.47 -16.01 8.73
CA ASP A 185 1.07 -14.90 9.46
C ASP A 185 0.18 -14.43 10.62
N MET A 186 -1.12 -14.27 10.37
CA MET A 186 -2.08 -13.93 11.42
C MET A 186 -2.04 -14.95 12.56
N ASN A 187 -2.11 -16.25 12.25
CA ASN A 187 -2.06 -17.31 13.24
C ASN A 187 -0.78 -17.26 14.06
N ALA A 188 0.37 -17.03 13.42
CA ALA A 188 1.66 -16.90 14.11
C ALA A 188 1.69 -15.70 15.07
N GLN A 189 1.11 -14.54 14.67
CA GLN A 189 1.10 -13.33 15.48
C GLN A 189 0.17 -13.41 16.70
N ILE A 190 -0.95 -14.15 16.58
CA ILE A 190 -1.99 -14.19 17.61
C ILE A 190 -1.90 -15.42 18.53
N GLN A 191 -0.93 -16.28 18.32
CA GLN A 191 -0.76 -17.54 19.04
C GLN A 191 -0.81 -17.38 20.56
N ASP A 192 -0.27 -16.28 21.08
CA ASP A 192 -0.20 -15.99 22.51
C ASP A 192 -1.43 -15.31 23.10
N ILE A 193 -2.22 -14.61 22.27
CA ILE A 193 -3.30 -13.72 22.74
C ILE A 193 -4.70 -14.26 22.53
N CYS A 194 -4.84 -15.25 21.68
CA CYS A 194 -6.13 -15.85 21.38
C CYS A 194 -6.19 -17.25 21.94
N ALA A 195 -7.12 -17.49 22.86
CA ALA A 195 -7.76 -18.78 22.80
C ALA A 195 -8.27 -18.90 21.36
N VAL A 196 -7.71 -19.83 20.60
CA VAL A 196 -7.92 -20.07 19.15
C VAL A 196 -9.38 -20.08 18.70
N ASN A 197 -10.31 -20.20 19.65
CA ASN A 197 -11.75 -20.34 19.48
C ASN A 197 -12.50 -19.03 19.12
N ASN A 198 -11.83 -17.90 19.09
CA ASN A 198 -12.51 -16.60 18.89
C ASN A 198 -12.23 -15.95 17.53
N ILE A 199 -11.54 -16.63 16.62
CA ILE A 199 -11.31 -16.14 15.26
C ILE A 199 -11.82 -17.18 14.27
N TYR A 200 -12.76 -16.76 13.43
CA TYR A 200 -13.33 -17.59 12.39
C TYR A 200 -12.89 -17.08 11.03
N SER A 201 -12.41 -18.00 10.21
CA SER A 201 -12.11 -17.73 8.81
C SER A 201 -13.31 -18.17 7.97
N LEU A 202 -13.79 -17.27 7.12
CA LEU A 202 -14.87 -17.52 6.18
C LEU A 202 -14.26 -17.66 4.79
N ASP A 203 -14.21 -18.89 4.27
CA ASP A 203 -13.65 -19.17 2.96
C ASP A 203 -14.67 -18.92 1.84
N ARG A 204 -14.31 -18.03 0.94
CA ARG A 204 -15.15 -17.58 -0.18
C ARG A 204 -15.25 -18.60 -1.32
N VAL A 205 -14.22 -19.41 -1.53
CA VAL A 205 -14.08 -20.22 -2.75
C VAL A 205 -14.86 -21.51 -2.70
N ARG A 206 -14.93 -22.15 -1.55
CA ARG A 206 -15.64 -23.44 -1.42
C ARG A 206 -17.16 -23.34 -1.57
N LEU A 207 -17.70 -22.13 -1.54
CA LEU A 207 -19.14 -21.88 -1.64
C LEU A 207 -19.61 -21.60 -3.07
N SER A 208 -18.68 -21.39 -4.03
CA SER A 208 -19.01 -21.20 -5.45
C SER A 208 -19.14 -22.51 -6.23
N GLY A 209 -18.90 -23.67 -5.61
CA GLY A 209 -19.06 -24.97 -6.24
C GLY A 209 -20.52 -25.30 -6.57
N LYS A 210 -20.78 -26.16 -7.58
CA LYS A 210 -22.10 -26.59 -8.03
C LYS A 210 -23.00 -27.18 -6.93
N ASN A 211 -22.46 -27.42 -5.74
CA ASN A 211 -23.16 -27.92 -4.55
C ASN A 211 -23.11 -26.87 -3.42
N GLY A 212 -23.43 -25.62 -3.74
CA GLY A 212 -23.46 -24.55 -2.74
C GLY A 212 -24.17 -24.97 -1.45
N ILE A 213 -23.58 -24.63 -0.30
CA ILE A 213 -24.18 -24.95 1.00
C ILE A 213 -25.46 -24.14 1.15
N SER A 214 -26.56 -24.78 1.43
CA SER A 214 -27.82 -24.10 1.73
C SER A 214 -27.69 -23.32 3.04
N ILE A 215 -28.29 -22.13 3.13
CA ILE A 215 -28.35 -21.33 4.36
C ILE A 215 -28.89 -22.16 5.55
N SER A 216 -29.76 -23.14 5.29
CA SER A 216 -30.28 -24.07 6.30
C SER A 216 -29.26 -25.06 6.85
N ASP A 217 -28.15 -25.27 6.14
CA ASP A 217 -27.10 -26.22 6.56
C ASP A 217 -25.98 -25.57 7.38
N ILE A 218 -25.98 -24.26 7.42
CA ILE A 218 -24.96 -23.46 8.11
C ILE A 218 -24.85 -23.73 9.62
N PRO A 219 -25.95 -23.90 10.37
CA PRO A 219 -25.89 -24.27 11.78
C PRO A 219 -25.23 -25.63 12.05
N LYS A 220 -25.09 -26.46 11.00
CA LYS A 220 -24.49 -27.80 11.09
C LYS A 220 -22.99 -27.81 10.81
N ILE A 221 -22.43 -26.68 10.32
CA ILE A 221 -21.01 -26.54 9.98
C ILE A 221 -20.25 -26.19 11.25
N LYS A 222 -19.17 -26.90 11.52
CA LYS A 222 -18.29 -26.58 12.65
C LYS A 222 -17.73 -25.16 12.51
N PRO A 223 -17.68 -24.40 13.62
CA PRO A 223 -17.28 -22.99 13.60
C PRO A 223 -15.89 -22.69 13.03
N ASP A 224 -14.99 -23.65 13.02
CA ASP A 224 -13.62 -23.54 12.53
C ASP A 224 -13.46 -23.62 11.01
N THR A 225 -14.56 -23.94 10.29
CA THR A 225 -14.51 -24.12 8.83
C THR A 225 -15.76 -23.54 8.19
N MET A 226 -15.87 -22.20 8.14
CA MET A 226 -17.00 -21.57 7.47
C MET A 226 -16.65 -20.99 6.12
N TYR A 227 -17.59 -21.20 5.20
CA TYR A 227 -17.46 -20.86 3.80
C TYR A 227 -18.61 -19.94 3.38
N ILE A 228 -18.33 -18.73 2.90
CA ILE A 228 -19.32 -17.84 2.28
C ILE A 228 -18.96 -17.66 0.81
N SER A 229 -19.81 -18.13 -0.08
CA SER A 229 -19.73 -17.77 -1.50
C SER A 229 -20.55 -16.52 -1.76
N THR A 230 -20.65 -16.11 -2.99
CA THR A 230 -21.49 -15.08 -3.60
C THR A 230 -22.86 -14.79 -2.94
N LEU A 231 -23.05 -15.14 -1.67
CA LEU A 231 -24.23 -14.83 -0.90
C LEU A 231 -24.43 -13.33 -0.80
N SER A 232 -25.67 -12.89 -0.92
CA SER A 232 -26.02 -11.51 -0.62
C SER A 232 -25.55 -11.15 0.79
N THR A 233 -25.19 -9.90 1.05
CA THR A 233 -24.80 -9.43 2.38
C THR A 233 -25.84 -9.78 3.45
N LYS A 234 -27.13 -9.83 3.08
CA LYS A 234 -28.22 -10.27 3.94
C LYS A 234 -28.04 -11.72 4.36
N SER A 235 -27.63 -12.59 3.44
CA SER A 235 -27.36 -14.00 3.72
C SER A 235 -26.09 -14.17 4.57
N ALA A 236 -25.04 -13.41 4.30
CA ALA A 236 -23.83 -13.39 5.12
C ALA A 236 -24.14 -12.95 6.57
N ASN A 237 -24.95 -11.91 6.75
CA ASN A 237 -25.40 -11.46 8.06
C ASN A 237 -26.31 -12.46 8.79
N ALA A 238 -27.21 -13.13 8.06
CA ALA A 238 -28.04 -14.18 8.62
C ALA A 238 -27.20 -15.37 9.10
N LEU A 239 -26.15 -15.70 8.36
CA LEU A 239 -25.17 -16.69 8.67
C LEU A 239 -24.44 -16.40 9.98
N ILE A 240 -23.91 -15.21 10.08
CA ILE A 240 -23.16 -14.74 11.25
C ILE A 240 -24.07 -14.61 12.48
N LYS A 241 -25.33 -14.20 12.27
CA LYS A 241 -26.33 -14.15 13.33
C LYS A 241 -26.68 -15.55 13.86
N GLY A 242 -26.65 -16.58 13.00
CA GLY A 242 -26.85 -17.98 13.38
C GLY A 242 -25.69 -18.60 14.19
N PHE A 243 -24.54 -17.98 14.22
CA PHE A 243 -23.35 -18.49 14.91
C PHE A 243 -23.33 -18.33 16.40
N GLY A 244 -24.32 -18.11 17.04
CA GLY A 244 -24.29 -18.18 18.47
C GLY A 244 -25.11 -17.12 19.12
N GLU A 245 -26.20 -17.60 19.62
CA GLU A 245 -26.94 -16.92 20.66
C GLU A 245 -26.12 -16.70 21.93
N ASN A 246 -24.92 -17.31 22.01
CA ASN A 246 -24.07 -17.25 23.21
C ASN A 246 -22.92 -16.19 23.15
N TYR A 247 -22.72 -15.51 22.01
CA TYR A 247 -21.71 -14.45 21.93
C TYR A 247 -22.36 -13.14 21.51
N TYR A 248 -22.52 -12.26 22.47
CA TYR A 248 -23.21 -10.98 22.29
C TYR A 248 -22.46 -9.98 21.41
N ASN A 249 -21.13 -10.05 21.35
CA ASN A 249 -20.29 -9.14 20.59
C ASN A 249 -19.55 -9.86 19.47
N LYS A 250 -19.61 -9.32 18.28
CA LYS A 250 -18.88 -9.78 17.09
C LYS A 250 -18.26 -8.60 16.37
N ALA A 251 -17.14 -8.84 15.72
CA ALA A 251 -16.49 -7.87 14.86
C ALA A 251 -15.89 -8.56 13.64
N TYR A 252 -15.90 -7.87 12.49
CA TYR A 252 -15.14 -8.29 11.31
C TYR A 252 -13.75 -7.68 11.32
N LEU A 253 -12.79 -8.46 10.83
CA LEU A 253 -11.46 -7.98 10.49
C LEU A 253 -11.23 -8.15 9.00
N ALA A 254 -11.25 -7.05 8.26
CA ALA A 254 -10.93 -7.00 6.86
C ALA A 254 -9.41 -7.10 6.66
N THR A 255 -8.96 -8.12 5.95
CA THR A 255 -7.55 -8.36 5.66
C THR A 255 -7.18 -8.07 4.22
N LYS A 256 -8.17 -7.84 3.36
CA LYS A 256 -7.99 -7.42 1.98
C LYS A 256 -9.14 -6.55 1.53
N ARG A 257 -8.92 -5.80 0.44
CA ARG A 257 -9.92 -4.96 -0.17
C ARG A 257 -10.60 -5.72 -1.31
N ASP A 258 -11.80 -6.15 -1.08
CA ASP A 258 -12.67 -6.74 -2.10
C ASP A 258 -14.13 -6.28 -1.93
N TYR A 259 -14.96 -6.62 -2.88
CA TYR A 259 -16.38 -6.27 -2.86
C TYR A 259 -17.11 -6.82 -1.62
N MET A 260 -16.78 -8.03 -1.20
CA MET A 260 -17.36 -8.65 -0.02
C MET A 260 -17.02 -7.85 1.25
N THR A 261 -15.75 -7.48 1.42
CA THR A 261 -15.28 -6.70 2.56
C THR A 261 -15.96 -5.33 2.64
N ILE A 262 -16.07 -4.63 1.49
CA ILE A 262 -16.77 -3.34 1.41
C ILE A 262 -18.27 -3.52 1.74
N SER A 263 -18.90 -4.56 1.24
CA SER A 263 -20.30 -4.86 1.53
C SER A 263 -20.53 -5.17 3.01
N LEU A 264 -19.63 -5.92 3.62
CA LEU A 264 -19.68 -6.20 5.07
C LEU A 264 -19.53 -4.93 5.89
N GLY A 265 -18.59 -4.05 5.55
CA GLY A 265 -18.43 -2.78 6.25
C GLY A 265 -19.69 -1.91 6.21
N ARG A 266 -20.33 -1.82 5.05
CA ARG A 266 -21.52 -0.97 4.86
C ARG A 266 -22.80 -1.55 5.46
N LEU A 267 -23.00 -2.84 5.33
CA LEU A 267 -24.30 -3.51 5.54
C LEU A 267 -24.31 -4.49 6.72
N SER A 268 -23.17 -4.70 7.34
CA SER A 268 -23.03 -5.61 8.48
C SER A 268 -23.87 -5.18 9.69
N ALA A 269 -24.32 -6.18 10.45
CA ALA A 269 -24.88 -6.00 11.77
C ALA A 269 -23.82 -5.88 12.88
N PHE A 270 -22.54 -5.92 12.53
CA PHE A 270 -21.42 -5.88 13.45
C PHE A 270 -20.35 -4.89 12.94
N PRO A 271 -19.56 -4.25 13.84
CA PRO A 271 -18.50 -3.36 13.44
C PRO A 271 -17.44 -4.09 12.60
N CYS A 272 -16.99 -3.44 11.53
CA CYS A 272 -15.94 -3.93 10.66
C CYS A 272 -14.67 -3.10 10.91
N PHE A 273 -13.57 -3.76 11.23
CA PHE A 273 -12.23 -3.20 11.35
C PHE A 273 -11.36 -3.62 10.16
N SER A 274 -10.22 -2.99 9.95
CA SER A 274 -9.34 -3.33 8.84
C SER A 274 -7.87 -3.23 9.21
N VAL A 275 -7.07 -4.08 8.57
CA VAL A 275 -5.60 -3.94 8.52
C VAL A 275 -5.14 -3.13 7.29
N ILE A 276 -6.10 -2.63 6.48
CA ILE A 276 -5.86 -1.92 5.22
C ILE A 276 -6.42 -0.50 5.33
N ASN A 277 -5.56 0.50 5.10
CA ASN A 277 -5.90 1.92 5.23
C ASN A 277 -6.97 2.37 4.23
N GLU A 278 -6.91 1.90 2.99
CA GLU A 278 -7.81 2.31 1.90
C GLU A 278 -9.27 1.97 2.14
N LEU A 279 -9.55 1.10 3.10
CA LEU A 279 -10.91 0.79 3.52
C LEU A 279 -11.47 1.80 4.52
N ILE A 280 -10.62 2.59 5.18
CA ILE A 280 -11.00 3.52 6.24
C ILE A 280 -11.26 4.90 5.65
N GLY A 281 -12.32 5.58 6.08
CA GLY A 281 -12.61 6.96 5.69
C GLY A 281 -13.26 7.13 4.31
N ASN A 282 -13.51 6.07 3.56
CA ASN A 282 -14.04 6.12 2.18
C ASN A 282 -15.51 5.66 2.08
N GLN A 283 -16.31 5.90 3.10
CA GLN A 283 -17.71 5.46 3.19
C GLN A 283 -17.89 3.93 3.06
N ASN A 284 -16.84 3.16 3.31
CA ASN A 284 -16.88 1.71 3.26
C ASN A 284 -17.46 1.08 4.53
N GLY A 285 -17.81 1.90 5.54
CA GLY A 285 -18.40 1.43 6.79
C GLY A 285 -17.40 0.72 7.72
N VAL A 286 -16.11 0.92 7.51
CA VAL A 286 -15.04 0.37 8.34
C VAL A 286 -14.74 1.33 9.48
N VAL A 287 -14.74 0.82 10.71
CA VAL A 287 -14.50 1.60 11.95
C VAL A 287 -13.10 2.20 11.94
N GLY A 288 -12.10 1.35 11.65
CA GLY A 288 -10.70 1.74 11.73
C GLY A 288 -9.78 0.53 11.90
N GLY A 289 -8.53 0.82 12.24
CA GLY A 289 -7.51 -0.19 12.49
C GLY A 289 -6.15 0.41 12.80
N TYR A 290 -5.19 -0.45 13.12
CA TYR A 290 -3.76 -0.11 13.12
C TYR A 290 -3.20 -0.50 11.76
N VAL A 291 -2.95 0.49 10.94
CA VAL A 291 -2.71 0.34 9.50
C VAL A 291 -1.52 1.16 9.04
N THR A 292 -0.94 0.78 7.91
CA THR A 292 0.04 1.63 7.21
C THR A 292 -0.64 2.94 6.79
N VAL A 293 0.01 4.06 7.05
CA VAL A 293 -0.49 5.37 6.62
C VAL A 293 -0.17 5.54 5.14
N PHE A 294 -1.15 5.27 4.29
CA PHE A 294 -0.99 5.23 2.84
C PHE A 294 -0.31 6.49 2.27
N LYS A 295 -0.71 7.66 2.75
CA LYS A 295 -0.10 8.93 2.31
C LYS A 295 1.39 8.98 2.60
N ASP A 296 1.78 8.62 3.83
CA ASP A 296 3.19 8.66 4.27
C ASP A 296 4.04 7.69 3.47
N GLU A 297 3.51 6.50 3.18
CA GLU A 297 4.20 5.49 2.37
C GLU A 297 4.41 5.97 0.93
N VAL A 298 3.38 6.54 0.29
CA VAL A 298 3.51 7.12 -1.05
C VAL A 298 4.53 8.25 -1.06
N GLU A 299 4.46 9.17 -0.08
CA GLU A 299 5.42 10.28 0.04
C GLU A 299 6.86 9.76 0.26
N ALA A 300 7.05 8.74 1.09
CA ALA A 300 8.35 8.11 1.31
C ALA A 300 8.89 7.46 0.03
N ALA A 301 8.06 6.70 -0.68
CA ALA A 301 8.44 6.08 -1.94
C ALA A 301 8.78 7.12 -3.02
N VAL A 302 7.98 8.17 -3.16
CA VAL A 302 8.25 9.28 -4.10
C VAL A 302 9.53 10.03 -3.73
N ASN A 303 9.78 10.26 -2.44
CA ASN A 303 11.04 10.87 -1.97
C ASN A 303 12.25 10.03 -2.39
N ARG A 304 12.15 8.71 -2.27
CA ARG A 304 13.20 7.78 -2.70
C ARG A 304 13.39 7.81 -4.21
N VAL A 305 12.30 7.79 -4.99
CA VAL A 305 12.33 7.97 -6.45
C VAL A 305 13.05 9.26 -6.82
N VAL A 306 12.71 10.39 -6.20
CA VAL A 306 13.33 11.69 -6.46
C VAL A 306 14.82 11.68 -6.14
N SER A 307 15.21 11.10 -5.01
CA SER A 307 16.63 11.01 -4.61
C SER A 307 17.43 10.20 -5.63
N ILE A 308 16.88 9.08 -6.10
CA ILE A 308 17.52 8.24 -7.12
C ILE A 308 17.62 8.98 -8.46
N LEU A 309 16.56 9.66 -8.90
CA LEU A 309 16.59 10.47 -10.12
C LEU A 309 17.58 11.65 -10.06
N LYS A 310 17.94 12.09 -8.85
CA LYS A 310 18.97 13.11 -8.60
C LYS A 310 20.39 12.52 -8.45
N GLY A 311 20.54 11.19 -8.61
CA GLY A 311 21.85 10.54 -8.64
C GLY A 311 22.25 9.75 -7.41
N THR A 312 21.38 9.63 -6.39
CA THR A 312 21.60 8.72 -5.25
C THR A 312 21.49 7.28 -5.71
N SER A 313 22.41 6.41 -5.31
CA SER A 313 22.31 4.99 -5.65
C SER A 313 21.18 4.29 -4.89
N PRO A 314 20.43 3.37 -5.50
CA PRO A 314 19.51 2.51 -4.76
C PRO A 314 20.13 1.78 -3.57
N SER A 315 21.41 1.41 -3.68
CA SER A 315 22.19 0.75 -2.63
C SER A 315 22.52 1.64 -1.42
N ASP A 316 22.34 2.95 -1.52
CA ASP A 316 22.54 3.88 -0.40
C ASP A 316 21.32 3.91 0.56
N PHE A 317 20.22 3.29 0.16
CA PHE A 317 19.03 3.13 0.98
C PHE A 317 18.95 1.73 1.59
N PRO A 318 18.24 1.57 2.72
CA PRO A 318 17.82 0.25 3.15
C PRO A 318 17.07 -0.46 2.01
N GLN A 319 17.47 -1.69 1.73
CA GLN A 319 16.84 -2.43 0.62
C GLN A 319 15.36 -2.70 0.89
N ILE A 320 15.01 -2.91 2.17
CA ILE A 320 13.64 -3.15 2.63
C ILE A 320 13.45 -2.37 3.92
N GLU A 321 12.43 -1.51 3.97
CA GLU A 321 12.10 -0.66 5.12
C GLU A 321 10.62 -0.81 5.47
N GLU A 322 10.29 -0.82 6.76
CA GLU A 322 8.90 -0.91 7.18
C GLU A 322 8.21 0.44 7.05
N SER A 323 7.00 0.44 6.48
CA SER A 323 6.16 1.63 6.35
C SER A 323 5.62 2.08 7.69
N ASN A 324 5.43 3.39 7.86
CA ASN A 324 4.83 3.96 9.06
C ASN A 324 3.40 3.48 9.24
N LYS A 325 3.06 3.09 10.47
CA LYS A 325 1.72 2.67 10.86
C LYS A 325 1.15 3.58 11.93
N ALA A 326 -0.17 3.75 11.89
CA ALA A 326 -0.91 4.49 12.90
C ALA A 326 -2.27 3.83 13.16
N TYR A 327 -2.87 4.22 14.27
CA TYR A 327 -4.30 3.97 14.50
C TYR A 327 -5.10 4.98 13.68
N VAL A 328 -5.91 4.49 12.75
CA VAL A 328 -6.75 5.31 11.88
C VAL A 328 -8.20 4.90 12.05
N PHE A 329 -9.10 5.86 12.19
CA PHE A 329 -10.54 5.62 12.40
C PHE A 329 -11.38 6.52 11.50
N ASP A 330 -12.61 6.10 11.20
CA ASP A 330 -13.63 6.93 10.58
C ASP A 330 -14.60 7.44 11.63
N TYR A 331 -14.71 8.78 11.76
CA TYR A 331 -15.57 9.41 12.76
C TYR A 331 -17.04 8.98 12.64
N GLY A 332 -17.59 9.01 11.43
CA GLY A 332 -19.01 8.67 11.22
C GLY A 332 -19.31 7.20 11.52
N VAL A 333 -18.33 6.32 11.34
CA VAL A 333 -18.49 4.91 11.64
C VAL A 333 -18.32 4.62 13.14
N LEU A 334 -17.44 5.35 13.84
CA LEU A 334 -17.37 5.31 15.32
C LEU A 334 -18.72 5.69 15.93
N GLU A 335 -19.30 6.81 15.49
CA GLU A 335 -20.63 7.27 15.95
C GLU A 335 -21.73 6.23 15.65
N ARG A 336 -21.73 5.66 14.42
CA ARG A 336 -22.71 4.62 14.02
C ARG A 336 -22.72 3.43 14.97
N TRP A 337 -21.57 3.04 15.49
CA TRP A 337 -21.42 1.89 16.37
C TRP A 337 -21.41 2.26 17.85
N GLY A 338 -21.54 3.55 18.20
CA GLY A 338 -21.47 4.02 19.58
C GLY A 338 -20.14 3.73 20.26
N ILE A 339 -19.06 3.70 19.47
CA ILE A 339 -17.72 3.47 20.00
C ILE A 339 -17.20 4.78 20.60
N ASP A 340 -16.97 4.76 21.92
CA ASP A 340 -16.49 5.90 22.67
C ASP A 340 -15.08 6.30 22.24
N SER A 341 -14.93 7.53 21.73
CA SER A 341 -13.66 8.07 21.28
C SER A 341 -12.60 8.18 22.40
N SER A 342 -13.02 8.23 23.67
CA SER A 342 -12.10 8.21 24.81
C SER A 342 -11.34 6.89 24.97
N LYS A 343 -11.83 5.82 24.35
CA LYS A 343 -11.20 4.50 24.34
C LYS A 343 -10.18 4.34 23.23
N LEU A 344 -10.09 5.29 22.29
CA LEU A 344 -9.13 5.23 21.19
C LEU A 344 -7.70 5.34 21.73
N PRO A 345 -6.74 4.71 21.08
CA PRO A 345 -5.32 4.88 21.41
C PRO A 345 -4.89 6.34 21.24
N GLU A 346 -3.93 6.76 22.06
CA GLU A 346 -3.30 8.08 21.94
C GLU A 346 -2.64 8.24 20.55
N GLY A 347 -2.75 9.44 19.98
CA GLY A 347 -2.21 9.72 18.63
C GLY A 347 -3.05 9.13 17.49
N ALA A 348 -4.25 8.62 17.74
CA ALA A 348 -5.13 8.11 16.70
C ALA A 348 -5.51 9.20 15.70
N ILE A 349 -5.43 8.85 14.40
CA ILE A 349 -5.89 9.70 13.29
C ILE A 349 -7.38 9.44 13.08
N ILE A 350 -8.21 10.47 13.12
CA ILE A 350 -9.64 10.33 12.90
C ILE A 350 -10.02 11.02 11.59
N ALA A 351 -10.33 10.21 10.58
CA ALA A 351 -10.84 10.68 9.30
C ALA A 351 -12.30 11.13 9.40
N ASN A 352 -12.70 12.02 8.51
CA ASN A 352 -14.08 12.52 8.37
C ASN A 352 -14.66 13.15 9.64
N MET A 353 -13.82 13.61 10.57
CA MET A 353 -14.29 14.33 11.74
C MET A 353 -14.89 15.68 11.33
N PRO A 354 -16.16 15.98 11.67
CA PRO A 354 -16.77 17.27 11.37
C PRO A 354 -15.97 18.43 11.97
N PHE A 355 -15.85 19.51 11.21
CA PHE A 355 -15.11 20.70 11.60
C PHE A 355 -15.53 21.23 12.99
N VAL A 356 -16.82 21.25 13.26
CA VAL A 356 -17.39 21.70 14.55
C VAL A 356 -16.89 20.84 15.73
N VAL A 357 -16.67 19.54 15.50
CA VAL A 357 -16.18 18.63 16.54
C VAL A 357 -14.68 18.85 16.78
N GLN A 358 -13.90 19.04 15.70
CA GLN A 358 -12.47 19.34 15.81
C GLN A 358 -12.19 20.57 16.67
N TYR A 359 -13.00 21.62 16.55
CA TYR A 359 -12.81 22.87 17.28
C TYR A 359 -13.32 22.85 18.73
N LYS A 360 -14.23 21.94 19.10
CA LYS A 360 -14.62 21.77 20.53
C LYS A 360 -13.43 21.37 21.41
N TYR A 361 -12.46 20.68 20.89
CA TYR A 361 -11.26 20.27 21.63
C TYR A 361 -10.18 21.36 21.72
N PHE A 362 -10.31 22.47 20.99
CA PHE A 362 -9.39 23.61 21.03
C PHE A 362 -9.91 24.81 21.85
N ILE A 363 -11.15 24.75 22.37
CA ILE A 363 -11.81 25.88 23.05
C ILE A 363 -11.87 25.69 24.59
N TRP A 364 -11.24 24.64 25.13
CA TRP A 364 -11.15 24.42 26.58
C TRP A 364 -9.71 24.29 27.05
#